data_bc875d90efb8e4dbe72d936155202e78
#
_entry.id   bc875d90efb8e4dbe72d936155202e78
#
_cell.length_a   1.000
_cell.length_b   1.000
_cell.length_c   1.000
_cell.angle_alpha   90.00
_cell.angle_beta   90.00
_cell.angle_gamma   90.00
#
_symmetry.space_group_name_H-M   'P 1'
#
loop_
_entity.id
_entity.type
_entity.pdbx_description
1 polymer ?
#
loop_
_entity_poly.entity_id
_entity_poly.type
_entity_poly.pdbx_seq_one_letter_code
_entity_poly.pdbx_strand_id
1 'polypeptide(L)'
;MNEKLEEKIRESLSSVLPITIIVLVLSITLVPMEIGTLALFLAGAVLLIVGMGFFQLGAEMSMTPLGQGVGGRLVKGKRLPVIVVVCFLMGAIITISEPDLQVLANQVASIPNNVLIWTVAVGVGIFLAAAVLRILFRVSLSRLLMVLYILLFILSFFSPSEFTSVAFDAGGVTTGPMTVPFIMAVGIGLSAARSDKEGEGDSFGLIALCSIGPIMMVLLLGIFYHPTEAVYTAVEITPVITTRDVVYQFVEAFPDYTKEVIYSMLPVIGVLVVFQILTGNYRKRQLIRMSIGFVYTIIGLILFLTGVNVGFAPVGNLLGTGLAESTFQWLLVPIGIVIGYYIVKAEPAVQVLNEQVEDLTGGAVSRRIMNVALSVGVAGAVVLAMVRVLTGINIYWVVIPGYIIALALSHFVPKVFVGIAFDSGGVASGPMTSTFLLPLAMGASTAIGGNVVTDAFGIVALVALAPLIAVQLMGVMYEHRSGTVPQLAEELSDDIVVEFEEEKE
;
A
#
# COMPACT_ATOMS: atom_id res chain seq x y z
N MET A 1 -0.54 -23.76 -14.67
CA MET A 1 0.17 -23.12 -13.54
C MET A 1 1.38 -22.33 -14.04
N ASN A 2 2.19 -22.88 -14.94
CA ASN A 2 3.32 -22.14 -15.53
C ASN A 2 2.90 -20.90 -16.34
N GLU A 3 1.83 -20.98 -17.15
CA GLU A 3 1.33 -19.85 -17.94
C GLU A 3 0.91 -18.65 -17.07
N LYS A 4 0.16 -18.88 -15.98
CA LYS A 4 -0.24 -17.81 -15.06
C LYS A 4 0.95 -17.16 -14.35
N LEU A 5 1.95 -17.94 -13.96
CA LEU A 5 3.17 -17.40 -13.33
C LEU A 5 3.98 -16.58 -14.35
N GLU A 6 4.10 -17.06 -15.58
CA GLU A 6 4.76 -16.32 -16.66
C GLU A 6 4.05 -14.99 -16.94
N GLU A 7 2.72 -14.99 -16.98
CA GLU A 7 1.89 -13.79 -17.12
C GLU A 7 2.19 -12.78 -16.01
N LYS A 8 2.16 -13.22 -14.73
CA LYS A 8 2.45 -12.34 -13.56
C LYS A 8 3.89 -11.82 -13.56
N ILE A 9 4.87 -12.64 -13.97
CA ILE A 9 6.26 -12.17 -14.11
C ILE A 9 6.37 -11.14 -15.26
N ARG A 10 5.65 -11.32 -16.35
CA ARG A 10 5.63 -10.38 -17.47
C ARG A 10 4.97 -9.05 -17.08
N GLU A 11 3.89 -9.08 -16.31
CA GLU A 11 3.28 -7.88 -15.71
C GLU A 11 4.27 -7.16 -14.80
N SER A 12 4.96 -7.90 -13.92
CA SER A 12 5.98 -7.36 -13.02
C SER A 12 7.16 -6.74 -13.78
N LEU A 13 7.63 -7.38 -14.84
CA LEU A 13 8.67 -6.83 -15.73
C LEU A 13 8.22 -5.51 -16.35
N SER A 14 7.00 -5.43 -16.87
CA SER A 14 6.45 -4.20 -17.44
C SER A 14 6.35 -3.07 -16.43
N SER A 15 6.14 -3.39 -15.16
CA SER A 15 6.00 -2.43 -14.06
C SER A 15 7.34 -1.92 -13.54
N VAL A 16 8.34 -2.80 -13.41
CA VAL A 16 9.64 -2.48 -12.79
C VAL A 16 10.67 -1.96 -13.81
N LEU A 17 10.61 -2.44 -15.05
CA LEU A 17 11.59 -2.08 -16.09
C LEU A 17 11.71 -0.56 -16.32
N PRO A 18 10.61 0.23 -16.38
CA PRO A 18 10.72 1.67 -16.59
C PRO A 18 11.52 2.37 -15.49
N ILE A 19 11.25 2.05 -14.21
CA ILE A 19 12.00 2.66 -13.09
C ILE A 19 13.47 2.23 -13.12
N THR A 20 13.74 0.97 -13.46
CA THR A 20 15.10 0.47 -13.62
C THR A 20 15.88 1.23 -14.70
N ILE A 21 15.26 1.46 -15.84
CA ILE A 21 15.88 2.25 -16.94
C ILE A 21 16.13 3.70 -16.50
N ILE A 22 15.16 4.33 -15.84
CA ILE A 22 15.31 5.71 -15.36
C ILE A 22 16.50 5.83 -14.42
N VAL A 23 16.58 4.94 -13.44
CA VAL A 23 17.69 4.92 -12.47
C VAL A 23 19.03 4.70 -13.17
N LEU A 24 19.10 3.78 -14.15
CA LEU A 24 20.31 3.55 -14.93
C LEU A 24 20.73 4.81 -15.73
N VAL A 25 19.78 5.47 -16.37
CA VAL A 25 20.08 6.72 -17.12
C VAL A 25 20.60 7.79 -16.17
N LEU A 26 19.96 7.97 -15.01
CA LEU A 26 20.40 8.94 -14.00
C LEU A 26 21.77 8.60 -13.43
N SER A 27 22.06 7.33 -13.18
CA SER A 27 23.34 6.87 -12.65
C SER A 27 24.49 6.97 -13.62
N ILE A 28 24.23 7.09 -14.93
CA ILE A 28 25.27 7.28 -15.95
C ILE A 28 25.45 8.74 -16.27
N THR A 29 24.38 9.57 -16.16
CA THR A 29 24.39 10.94 -16.66
C THR A 29 24.56 12.01 -15.56
N LEU A 30 23.74 11.95 -14.51
CA LEU A 30 23.65 13.01 -13.49
C LEU A 30 24.35 12.66 -12.18
N VAL A 31 24.26 11.42 -11.75
CA VAL A 31 24.83 10.93 -10.49
C VAL A 31 25.64 9.67 -10.80
N PRO A 32 26.88 9.81 -11.31
CA PRO A 32 27.72 8.65 -11.62
C PRO A 32 27.92 7.74 -10.39
N MET A 33 27.55 6.48 -10.53
CA MET A 33 27.69 5.48 -9.48
C MET A 33 28.76 4.46 -9.83
N GLU A 34 29.32 3.83 -8.80
CA GLU A 34 30.27 2.72 -8.97
C GLU A 34 29.60 1.54 -9.70
N ILE A 35 30.37 0.83 -10.51
CA ILE A 35 29.88 -0.30 -11.30
C ILE A 35 29.30 -1.40 -10.40
N GLY A 36 29.89 -1.61 -9.21
CA GLY A 36 29.40 -2.57 -8.22
C GLY A 36 27.99 -2.21 -7.71
N THR A 37 27.75 -0.93 -7.41
CA THR A 37 26.43 -0.43 -6.99
C THR A 37 25.37 -0.60 -8.09
N LEU A 38 25.74 -0.34 -9.36
CA LEU A 38 24.85 -0.58 -10.50
C LEU A 38 24.55 -2.07 -10.69
N ALA A 39 25.55 -2.93 -10.52
CA ALA A 39 25.35 -4.37 -10.60
C ALA A 39 24.44 -4.88 -9.47
N LEU A 40 24.61 -4.34 -8.25
CA LEU A 40 23.74 -4.61 -7.10
C LEU A 40 22.28 -4.22 -7.41
N PHE A 41 22.08 -3.03 -7.95
CA PHE A 41 20.75 -2.53 -8.35
C PHE A 41 20.10 -3.41 -9.42
N LEU A 42 20.85 -3.78 -10.47
CA LEU A 42 20.32 -4.64 -11.54
C LEU A 42 19.97 -6.03 -11.04
N ALA A 43 20.81 -6.63 -10.19
CA ALA A 43 20.51 -7.91 -9.57
C ALA A 43 19.27 -7.81 -8.66
N GLY A 44 19.16 -6.71 -7.89
CA GLY A 44 17.98 -6.39 -7.10
C GLY A 44 16.72 -6.26 -7.97
N ALA A 45 16.80 -5.61 -9.13
CA ALA A 45 15.68 -5.49 -10.05
C ALA A 45 15.19 -6.85 -10.58
N VAL A 46 16.09 -7.77 -10.88
CA VAL A 46 15.72 -9.14 -11.29
C VAL A 46 15.00 -9.86 -10.16
N LEU A 47 15.54 -9.81 -8.92
CA LEU A 47 14.91 -10.42 -7.75
C LEU A 47 13.53 -9.82 -7.48
N LEU A 48 13.39 -8.49 -7.61
CA LEU A 48 12.14 -7.78 -7.43
C LEU A 48 11.10 -8.21 -8.46
N ILE A 49 11.44 -8.29 -9.75
CA ILE A 49 10.53 -8.71 -10.83
C ILE A 49 10.02 -10.13 -10.59
N VAL A 50 10.94 -11.06 -10.32
CA VAL A 50 10.58 -12.46 -10.09
C VAL A 50 9.78 -12.59 -8.78
N GLY A 51 10.24 -11.92 -7.72
CA GLY A 51 9.59 -11.91 -6.41
C GLY A 51 8.16 -11.38 -6.48
N MET A 52 7.93 -10.26 -7.19
CA MET A 52 6.61 -9.68 -7.38
C MET A 52 5.66 -10.63 -8.13
N GLY A 53 6.13 -11.32 -9.17
CA GLY A 53 5.32 -12.30 -9.91
C GLY A 53 4.89 -13.49 -9.04
N PHE A 54 5.81 -14.05 -8.26
CA PHE A 54 5.49 -15.12 -7.29
C PHE A 54 4.55 -14.64 -6.20
N PHE A 55 4.79 -13.44 -5.65
CA PHE A 55 3.96 -12.86 -4.61
C PHE A 55 2.51 -12.66 -5.08
N GLN A 56 2.29 -12.01 -6.23
CA GLN A 56 0.95 -11.75 -6.76
C GLN A 56 0.15 -13.04 -6.94
N LEU A 57 0.76 -14.05 -7.59
CA LEU A 57 0.12 -15.35 -7.78
C LEU A 57 -0.15 -16.05 -6.44
N GLY A 58 0.80 -15.96 -5.50
CA GLY A 58 0.68 -16.52 -4.17
C GLY A 58 -0.46 -15.90 -3.37
N ALA A 59 -0.56 -14.56 -3.36
CA ALA A 59 -1.61 -13.81 -2.66
C ALA A 59 -3.00 -14.12 -3.22
N GLU A 60 -3.15 -14.19 -4.56
CA GLU A 60 -4.39 -14.60 -5.22
C GLU A 60 -4.82 -16.02 -4.81
N MET A 61 -3.87 -16.93 -4.67
CA MET A 61 -4.15 -18.34 -4.35
C MET A 61 -4.39 -18.59 -2.85
N SER A 62 -3.86 -17.76 -1.94
CA SER A 62 -3.86 -17.98 -0.48
C SER A 62 -4.61 -16.91 0.29
N MET A 63 -4.16 -15.65 0.24
CA MET A 63 -4.69 -14.55 1.05
C MET A 63 -6.13 -14.19 0.67
N THR A 64 -6.42 -14.10 -0.63
CA THR A 64 -7.75 -13.74 -1.13
C THR A 64 -8.82 -14.75 -0.71
N PRO A 65 -8.67 -16.09 -0.92
CA PRO A 65 -9.65 -17.05 -0.44
C PRO A 65 -9.78 -17.07 1.10
N LEU A 66 -8.67 -16.86 1.83
CA LEU A 66 -8.69 -16.80 3.28
C LEU A 66 -9.54 -15.62 3.78
N GLY A 67 -9.26 -14.42 3.27
CA GLY A 67 -9.98 -13.19 3.63
C GLY A 67 -11.47 -13.28 3.29
N GLN A 68 -11.82 -13.74 2.09
CA GLN A 68 -13.22 -13.95 1.68
C GLN A 68 -13.95 -14.95 2.57
N GLY A 69 -13.28 -16.06 2.90
CA GLY A 69 -13.86 -17.09 3.79
C GLY A 69 -14.15 -16.56 5.18
N VAL A 70 -13.22 -15.78 5.73
CA VAL A 70 -13.37 -15.14 7.04
C VAL A 70 -14.48 -14.09 7.00
N GLY A 71 -14.43 -13.15 6.05
CA GLY A 71 -15.45 -12.12 5.88
C GLY A 71 -16.85 -12.69 5.75
N GLY A 72 -17.03 -13.70 4.88
CA GLY A 72 -18.32 -14.36 4.69
C GLY A 72 -18.85 -15.10 5.93
N ARG A 73 -17.96 -15.60 6.82
CA ARG A 73 -18.36 -16.23 8.08
C ARG A 73 -18.69 -15.23 9.17
N LEU A 74 -18.01 -14.09 9.21
CA LEU A 74 -18.28 -13.04 10.19
C LEU A 74 -19.72 -12.54 10.10
N VAL A 75 -20.26 -12.34 8.89
CA VAL A 75 -21.66 -11.90 8.70
C VAL A 75 -22.65 -12.95 9.19
N LYS A 76 -22.35 -14.23 8.98
CA LYS A 76 -23.22 -15.34 9.42
C LYS A 76 -23.22 -15.53 10.94
N GLY A 77 -22.16 -15.09 11.62
CA GLY A 77 -22.02 -15.15 13.06
C GLY A 77 -22.76 -14.00 13.75
N LYS A 78 -23.99 -14.19 14.20
CA LYS A 78 -24.85 -13.17 14.81
C LYS A 78 -24.34 -12.58 16.15
N ARG A 79 -23.16 -12.93 16.63
CA ARG A 79 -22.61 -12.49 17.95
C ARG A 79 -21.63 -11.34 17.77
N LEU A 80 -22.10 -10.11 17.95
CA LEU A 80 -21.32 -8.90 17.81
C LEU A 80 -19.98 -8.90 18.57
N PRO A 81 -19.90 -9.31 19.86
CA PRO A 81 -18.62 -9.32 20.56
C PRO A 81 -17.57 -10.24 19.93
N VAL A 82 -18.01 -11.39 19.38
CA VAL A 82 -17.12 -12.34 18.70
C VAL A 82 -16.57 -11.72 17.42
N ILE A 83 -17.41 -11.01 16.65
CA ILE A 83 -17.01 -10.32 15.44
C ILE A 83 -15.92 -9.28 15.76
N VAL A 84 -16.14 -8.44 16.78
CA VAL A 84 -15.19 -7.41 17.21
C VAL A 84 -13.85 -8.02 17.60
N VAL A 85 -13.86 -9.05 18.46
CA VAL A 85 -12.62 -9.71 18.93
C VAL A 85 -11.88 -10.37 17.77
N VAL A 86 -12.57 -11.07 16.88
CA VAL A 86 -11.96 -11.73 15.72
C VAL A 86 -11.34 -10.69 14.78
N CYS A 87 -12.06 -9.61 14.44
CA CYS A 87 -11.55 -8.55 13.58
C CYS A 87 -10.33 -7.85 14.21
N PHE A 88 -10.40 -7.55 15.52
CA PHE A 88 -9.28 -6.96 16.24
C PHE A 88 -8.03 -7.87 16.18
N LEU A 89 -8.17 -9.14 16.52
CA LEU A 89 -7.06 -10.08 16.50
C LEU A 89 -6.49 -10.25 15.07
N MET A 90 -7.36 -10.33 14.08
CA MET A 90 -6.93 -10.48 12.70
C MET A 90 -6.21 -9.25 12.17
N GLY A 91 -6.73 -8.05 12.44
CA GLY A 91 -6.05 -6.81 12.09
C GLY A 91 -4.68 -6.69 12.74
N ALA A 92 -4.59 -6.98 14.04
CA ALA A 92 -3.33 -6.95 14.76
C ALA A 92 -2.32 -8.00 14.24
N ILE A 93 -2.75 -9.25 14.06
CA ILE A 93 -1.90 -10.35 13.57
C ILE A 93 -1.35 -10.05 12.18
N ILE A 94 -2.19 -9.61 11.25
CA ILE A 94 -1.77 -9.30 9.87
C ILE A 94 -0.80 -8.13 9.84
N THR A 95 -1.02 -7.11 10.65
CA THR A 95 -0.15 -5.94 10.72
C THR A 95 1.22 -6.26 11.31
N ILE A 96 1.30 -7.08 12.36
CA ILE A 96 2.59 -7.56 12.88
C ILE A 96 3.35 -8.35 11.80
N SER A 97 2.62 -9.00 10.91
CA SER A 97 3.18 -9.78 9.80
C SER A 97 3.62 -8.92 8.61
N GLU A 98 3.37 -7.59 8.63
CA GLU A 98 3.73 -6.71 7.52
C GLU A 98 5.22 -6.36 7.54
N PRO A 99 5.99 -6.77 6.51
CA PRO A 99 7.44 -6.50 6.47
C PRO A 99 7.78 -5.01 6.46
N ASP A 100 6.98 -4.19 5.78
CA ASP A 100 7.23 -2.75 5.67
C ASP A 100 7.16 -2.04 7.03
N LEU A 101 6.36 -2.55 7.96
CA LEU A 101 6.31 -2.06 9.32
C LEU A 101 7.63 -2.31 10.07
N GLN A 102 8.31 -3.44 9.81
CA GLN A 102 9.63 -3.72 10.35
C GLN A 102 10.66 -2.72 9.81
N VAL A 103 10.61 -2.43 8.51
CA VAL A 103 11.49 -1.45 7.87
C VAL A 103 11.30 -0.07 8.51
N LEU A 104 10.06 0.40 8.68
CA LEU A 104 9.77 1.67 9.36
C LEU A 104 10.29 1.67 10.80
N ALA A 105 10.05 0.59 11.54
CA ALA A 105 10.51 0.48 12.93
C ALA A 105 12.04 0.56 13.05
N ASN A 106 12.76 -0.05 12.13
CA ASN A 106 14.23 0.01 12.08
C ASN A 106 14.76 1.42 11.73
N GLN A 107 13.99 2.22 10.99
CA GLN A 107 14.36 3.59 10.62
C GLN A 107 14.15 4.60 11.77
N VAL A 108 13.26 4.32 12.72
CA VAL A 108 12.91 5.22 13.83
C VAL A 108 13.62 4.77 15.11
N ALA A 109 14.92 5.09 15.23
CA ALA A 109 15.75 4.63 16.35
C ALA A 109 15.33 5.16 17.75
N SER A 110 14.52 6.21 17.80
CA SER A 110 14.05 6.82 19.06
C SER A 110 13.01 5.98 19.82
N ILE A 111 12.42 4.98 19.20
CA ILE A 111 11.42 4.08 19.80
C ILE A 111 11.89 2.65 19.64
N PRO A 112 11.82 1.79 20.68
CA PRO A 112 12.08 0.37 20.50
C PRO A 112 11.13 -0.24 19.45
N ASN A 113 11.66 -0.99 18.49
CA ASN A 113 10.92 -1.56 17.37
C ASN A 113 9.63 -2.28 17.82
N ASN A 114 9.73 -3.10 18.87
CA ASN A 114 8.59 -3.82 19.41
C ASN A 114 7.47 -2.89 19.88
N VAL A 115 7.80 -1.75 20.51
CA VAL A 115 6.80 -0.79 20.99
C VAL A 115 6.07 -0.18 19.80
N LEU A 116 6.78 0.25 18.77
CA LEU A 116 6.19 0.82 17.56
C LEU A 116 5.30 -0.21 16.85
N ILE A 117 5.81 -1.43 16.62
CA ILE A 117 5.09 -2.49 15.92
C ILE A 117 3.79 -2.86 16.65
N TRP A 118 3.83 -3.08 17.97
CA TRP A 118 2.63 -3.40 18.73
C TRP A 118 1.64 -2.25 18.78
N THR A 119 2.11 -1.01 18.91
CA THR A 119 1.25 0.19 18.90
C THR A 119 0.47 0.29 17.59
N VAL A 120 1.15 0.13 16.49
CA VAL A 120 0.59 0.16 15.14
C VAL A 120 -0.39 -1.00 14.94
N ALA A 121 -0.01 -2.21 15.34
CA ALA A 121 -0.84 -3.42 15.21
C ALA A 121 -2.16 -3.31 16.00
N VAL A 122 -2.10 -2.78 17.21
CA VAL A 122 -3.30 -2.48 18.01
C VAL A 122 -4.19 -1.46 17.29
N GLY A 123 -3.58 -0.43 16.69
CA GLY A 123 -4.29 0.56 15.87
C GLY A 123 -5.08 -0.07 14.74
N VAL A 124 -4.42 -0.87 13.92
CA VAL A 124 -5.10 -1.59 12.80
C VAL A 124 -6.17 -2.55 13.33
N GLY A 125 -5.90 -3.27 14.41
CA GLY A 125 -6.88 -4.18 15.03
C GLY A 125 -8.17 -3.48 15.43
N ILE A 126 -8.06 -2.34 16.15
CA ILE A 126 -9.21 -1.52 16.55
C ILE A 126 -9.97 -1.01 15.33
N PHE A 127 -9.25 -0.48 14.34
CA PHE A 127 -9.87 0.13 13.17
C PHE A 127 -10.41 -0.88 12.16
N LEU A 128 -9.86 -2.10 12.06
CA LEU A 128 -10.47 -3.18 11.30
C LEU A 128 -11.80 -3.61 11.95
N ALA A 129 -11.84 -3.72 13.27
CA ALA A 129 -13.10 -3.99 13.97
C ALA A 129 -14.11 -2.86 13.73
N ALA A 130 -13.69 -1.59 13.81
CA ALA A 130 -14.54 -0.44 13.53
C ALA A 130 -15.03 -0.43 12.06
N ALA A 131 -14.18 -0.79 11.10
CA ALA A 131 -14.51 -0.88 9.68
C ALA A 131 -15.58 -1.95 9.43
N VAL A 132 -15.47 -3.11 10.04
CA VAL A 132 -16.48 -4.18 9.95
C VAL A 132 -17.78 -3.76 10.63
N LEU A 133 -17.72 -3.12 11.80
CA LEU A 133 -18.90 -2.57 12.47
C LEU A 133 -19.60 -1.49 11.62
N ARG A 134 -18.83 -0.62 10.96
CA ARG A 134 -19.36 0.36 10.01
C ARG A 134 -20.24 -0.32 8.95
N ILE A 135 -19.74 -1.42 8.35
CA ILE A 135 -20.47 -2.19 7.33
C ILE A 135 -21.75 -2.80 7.93
N LEU A 136 -21.65 -3.41 9.11
CA LEU A 136 -22.79 -4.05 9.79
C LEU A 136 -23.89 -3.04 10.19
N PHE A 137 -23.48 -1.85 10.68
CA PHE A 137 -24.42 -0.78 11.09
C PHE A 137 -24.77 0.19 9.96
N ARG A 138 -24.30 -0.03 8.73
CA ARG A 138 -24.58 0.80 7.54
C ARG A 138 -24.18 2.27 7.74
N VAL A 139 -23.09 2.54 8.45
CA VAL A 139 -22.59 3.90 8.63
C VAL A 139 -21.90 4.35 7.36
N SER A 140 -22.21 5.57 6.89
CA SER A 140 -21.59 6.10 5.66
C SER A 140 -20.07 6.32 5.85
N LEU A 141 -19.27 5.82 4.91
CA LEU A 141 -17.81 5.92 4.95
C LEU A 141 -17.35 7.39 5.01
N SER A 142 -17.87 8.25 4.13
CA SER A 142 -17.46 9.66 4.07
C SER A 142 -17.67 10.41 5.39
N ARG A 143 -18.83 10.19 6.07
CA ARG A 143 -19.07 10.81 7.39
C ARG A 143 -18.11 10.29 8.46
N LEU A 144 -17.86 8.99 8.47
CA LEU A 144 -16.93 8.38 9.43
C LEU A 144 -15.51 8.89 9.22
N LEU A 145 -15.04 8.92 7.95
CA LEU A 145 -13.73 9.47 7.60
C LEU A 145 -13.60 10.93 8.01
N MET A 146 -14.61 11.76 7.75
CA MET A 146 -14.59 13.17 8.17
C MET A 146 -14.37 13.32 9.68
N VAL A 147 -15.14 12.60 10.49
CA VAL A 147 -15.02 12.64 11.95
C VAL A 147 -13.64 12.16 12.39
N LEU A 148 -13.16 11.05 11.84
CA LEU A 148 -11.87 10.46 12.20
C LEU A 148 -10.70 11.35 11.81
N TYR A 149 -10.71 11.97 10.62
CA TYR A 149 -9.64 12.89 10.21
C TYR A 149 -9.65 14.19 11.03
N ILE A 150 -10.82 14.72 11.42
CA ILE A 150 -10.90 15.85 12.36
C ILE A 150 -10.25 15.49 13.70
N LEU A 151 -10.61 14.32 14.26
CA LEU A 151 -10.01 13.85 15.52
C LEU A 151 -8.50 13.61 15.36
N LEU A 152 -8.07 13.04 14.23
CA LEU A 152 -6.66 12.82 13.93
C LEU A 152 -5.88 14.12 13.88
N PHE A 153 -6.38 15.15 13.18
CA PHE A 153 -5.70 16.45 13.14
C PHE A 153 -5.70 17.16 14.50
N ILE A 154 -6.78 17.08 15.26
CA ILE A 154 -6.78 17.58 16.65
C ILE A 154 -5.68 16.89 17.45
N LEU A 155 -5.58 15.56 17.38
CA LEU A 155 -4.57 14.78 18.07
C LEU A 155 -3.15 15.14 17.61
N SER A 156 -2.94 15.38 16.32
CA SER A 156 -1.62 15.72 15.77
C SER A 156 -1.07 17.04 16.28
N PHE A 157 -1.92 18.01 16.64
CA PHE A 157 -1.47 19.28 17.25
C PHE A 157 -0.91 19.12 18.67
N PHE A 158 -1.26 18.03 19.35
CA PHE A 158 -0.72 17.72 20.68
C PHE A 158 0.53 16.83 20.63
N SER A 159 0.83 16.25 19.47
CA SER A 159 2.00 15.39 19.27
C SER A 159 3.23 16.21 18.89
N PRO A 160 4.45 15.82 19.33
CA PRO A 160 5.68 16.46 18.86
C PRO A 160 5.80 16.40 17.32
N SER A 161 6.36 17.46 16.73
CA SER A 161 6.46 17.63 15.26
C SER A 161 7.21 16.49 14.58
N GLU A 162 8.26 15.96 15.23
CA GLU A 162 9.06 14.85 14.75
C GLU A 162 8.23 13.56 14.62
N PHE A 163 7.29 13.34 15.57
CA PHE A 163 6.40 12.18 15.56
C PHE A 163 5.27 12.30 14.54
N THR A 164 4.89 13.51 14.19
CA THR A 164 3.81 13.72 13.22
C THR A 164 4.14 13.10 11.86
N SER A 165 5.32 13.38 11.32
CA SER A 165 5.73 12.82 10.02
C SER A 165 5.80 11.30 10.06
N VAL A 166 6.40 10.73 11.11
CA VAL A 166 6.48 9.27 11.33
C VAL A 166 5.09 8.65 11.50
N ALA A 167 4.18 9.32 12.22
CA ALA A 167 2.83 8.82 12.44
C ALA A 167 2.05 8.73 11.13
N PHE A 168 2.10 9.77 10.30
CA PHE A 168 1.44 9.76 9.00
C PHE A 168 2.05 8.71 8.06
N ASP A 169 3.38 8.54 8.07
CA ASP A 169 4.06 7.49 7.29
C ASP A 169 3.67 6.09 7.79
N ALA A 170 3.50 5.88 9.10
CA ALA A 170 3.04 4.61 9.66
C ALA A 170 1.68 4.20 9.10
N GLY A 171 0.77 5.14 8.84
CA GLY A 171 -0.52 4.86 8.21
C GLY A 171 -0.42 4.30 6.79
N GLY A 172 0.57 4.75 6.03
CA GLY A 172 0.83 4.24 4.68
C GLY A 172 1.56 2.89 4.69
N VAL A 173 2.60 2.78 5.51
CA VAL A 173 3.47 1.59 5.57
C VAL A 173 2.72 0.34 6.09
N THR A 174 1.71 0.50 6.93
CA THR A 174 0.96 -0.64 7.50
C THR A 174 0.01 -1.33 6.52
N THR A 175 -0.26 -0.73 5.40
CA THR A 175 -1.13 -1.28 4.36
C THR A 175 -0.32 -1.72 3.15
N GLY A 176 0.59 -2.65 3.38
CA GLY A 176 1.52 -3.20 2.40
C GLY A 176 1.06 -4.50 1.74
N PRO A 177 2.02 -5.26 1.18
CA PRO A 177 1.73 -6.41 0.32
C PRO A 177 0.96 -7.54 1.01
N MET A 178 1.06 -7.70 2.33
CA MET A 178 0.33 -8.76 3.03
C MET A 178 -1.04 -8.31 3.52
N THR A 179 -1.11 -7.11 4.05
CA THR A 179 -2.31 -6.54 4.67
C THR A 179 -3.40 -6.26 3.63
N VAL A 180 -3.03 -5.68 2.49
CA VAL A 180 -3.97 -5.26 1.45
C VAL A 180 -4.79 -6.41 0.86
N PRO A 181 -4.20 -7.48 0.30
CA PRO A 181 -4.98 -8.56 -0.31
C PRO A 181 -5.93 -9.21 0.68
N PHE A 182 -5.51 -9.32 1.94
CA PHE A 182 -6.32 -9.94 2.98
C PHE A 182 -7.49 -9.07 3.41
N ILE A 183 -7.25 -7.79 3.76
CA ILE A 183 -8.30 -6.88 4.24
C ILE A 183 -9.33 -6.62 3.14
N MET A 184 -8.90 -6.42 1.89
CA MET A 184 -9.82 -6.28 0.76
C MET A 184 -10.67 -7.53 0.58
N ALA A 185 -10.06 -8.71 0.65
CA ALA A 185 -10.78 -9.96 0.53
C ALA A 185 -11.79 -10.18 1.68
N VAL A 186 -11.48 -9.72 2.89
CA VAL A 186 -12.44 -9.69 4.01
C VAL A 186 -13.62 -8.78 3.66
N GLY A 187 -13.39 -7.60 3.09
CA GLY A 187 -14.43 -6.68 2.63
C GLY A 187 -15.34 -7.29 1.57
N ILE A 188 -14.76 -7.95 0.58
CA ILE A 188 -15.48 -8.68 -0.47
C ILE A 188 -16.33 -9.81 0.15
N GLY A 189 -15.75 -10.58 1.07
CA GLY A 189 -16.46 -11.65 1.76
C GLY A 189 -17.62 -11.15 2.62
N LEU A 190 -17.46 -9.99 3.27
CA LEU A 190 -18.51 -9.33 4.04
C LEU A 190 -19.66 -8.85 3.15
N SER A 191 -19.36 -8.18 2.05
CA SER A 191 -20.38 -7.66 1.13
C SER A 191 -21.11 -8.77 0.39
N ALA A 192 -20.40 -9.79 -0.08
CA ALA A 192 -21.02 -10.95 -0.74
C ALA A 192 -21.97 -11.75 0.18
N ALA A 193 -21.77 -11.70 1.49
CA ALA A 193 -22.65 -12.35 2.45
C ALA A 193 -23.90 -11.50 2.82
N ARG A 194 -23.97 -10.24 2.37
CA ARG A 194 -25.14 -9.35 2.48
C ARG A 194 -25.97 -9.48 1.22
N SER A 195 -27.28 -9.55 1.39
CA SER A 195 -28.24 -9.74 0.30
C SER A 195 -28.69 -8.41 -0.36
N ASP A 196 -28.09 -7.27 0.01
CA ASP A 196 -28.54 -5.92 -0.40
C ASP A 196 -27.77 -5.46 -1.64
N LYS A 197 -28.47 -4.83 -2.60
CA LYS A 197 -27.86 -4.18 -3.78
C LYS A 197 -26.87 -3.05 -3.43
N GLU A 198 -26.97 -2.45 -2.24
CA GLU A 198 -26.00 -1.44 -1.74
C GLU A 198 -24.69 -2.06 -1.19
N GLY A 199 -24.64 -3.39 -1.04
CA GLY A 199 -23.49 -4.11 -0.47
C GLY A 199 -22.20 -4.03 -1.30
N GLU A 200 -22.32 -3.88 -2.62
CA GLU A 200 -21.15 -3.84 -3.51
C GLU A 200 -20.23 -2.63 -3.25
N GLY A 201 -20.81 -1.46 -2.95
CA GLY A 201 -20.04 -0.26 -2.58
C GLY A 201 -19.41 -0.32 -1.18
N ASP A 202 -19.90 -1.18 -0.30
CA ASP A 202 -19.41 -1.32 1.06
C ASP A 202 -18.17 -2.24 1.18
N SER A 203 -17.77 -2.93 0.08
CA SER A 203 -16.55 -3.75 0.03
C SER A 203 -15.28 -2.95 0.23
N PHE A 204 -15.31 -1.68 -0.13
CA PHE A 204 -14.20 -0.74 -0.03
C PHE A 204 -14.26 0.12 1.24
N GLY A 205 -13.15 0.76 1.58
CA GLY A 205 -13.00 1.64 2.73
C GLY A 205 -12.50 0.94 4.00
N LEU A 206 -12.18 -0.36 3.93
CA LEU A 206 -11.59 -1.07 5.06
C LEU A 206 -10.12 -0.70 5.24
N ILE A 207 -9.36 -0.65 4.15
CA ILE A 207 -7.93 -0.28 4.17
C ILE A 207 -7.80 1.17 4.64
N ALA A 208 -8.65 2.07 4.15
CA ALA A 208 -8.70 3.46 4.56
C ALA A 208 -8.82 3.62 6.08
N LEU A 209 -9.73 2.89 6.71
CA LEU A 209 -9.90 2.91 8.16
C LEU A 209 -8.70 2.27 8.86
N CYS A 210 -8.19 1.16 8.35
CA CYS A 210 -6.99 0.52 8.88
C CYS A 210 -5.73 1.38 8.79
N SER A 211 -5.65 2.34 7.86
CA SER A 211 -4.55 3.31 7.77
C SER A 211 -4.66 4.43 8.82
N ILE A 212 -5.87 4.84 9.18
CA ILE A 212 -6.09 5.88 10.21
C ILE A 212 -5.67 5.40 11.60
N GLY A 213 -5.91 4.12 11.90
CA GLY A 213 -5.58 3.52 13.19
C GLY A 213 -4.12 3.70 13.60
N PRO A 214 -3.16 3.26 12.78
CA PRO A 214 -1.73 3.47 13.00
C PRO A 214 -1.36 4.93 13.23
N ILE A 215 -1.86 5.85 12.38
CA ILE A 215 -1.57 7.27 12.54
C ILE A 215 -1.98 7.75 13.94
N MET A 216 -3.21 7.47 14.33
CA MET A 216 -3.71 7.91 15.65
C MET A 216 -2.92 7.28 16.80
N MET A 217 -2.59 5.99 16.70
CA MET A 217 -1.86 5.30 17.77
C MET A 217 -0.41 5.74 17.88
N VAL A 218 0.28 6.05 16.76
CA VAL A 218 1.65 6.59 16.79
C VAL A 218 1.66 8.05 17.28
N LEU A 219 0.66 8.86 16.94
CA LEU A 219 0.49 10.20 17.52
C LEU A 219 0.30 10.12 19.05
N LEU A 220 -0.55 9.21 19.53
CA LEU A 220 -0.73 8.94 20.96
C LEU A 220 0.58 8.47 21.61
N LEU A 221 1.31 7.57 20.95
CA LEU A 221 2.62 7.12 21.43
C LEU A 221 3.57 8.32 21.59
N GLY A 222 3.63 9.22 20.60
CA GLY A 222 4.46 10.44 20.67
C GLY A 222 4.10 11.35 21.85
N ILE A 223 2.80 11.45 22.20
CA ILE A 223 2.33 12.25 23.34
C ILE A 223 2.75 11.63 24.69
N PHE A 224 2.66 10.30 24.83
CA PHE A 224 2.91 9.63 26.12
C PHE A 224 4.36 9.18 26.32
N TYR A 225 5.08 8.86 25.23
CA TYR A 225 6.41 8.26 25.33
C TYR A 225 7.54 9.30 25.52
N HIS A 226 7.31 10.56 25.10
CA HIS A 226 8.27 11.68 25.21
C HIS A 226 9.73 11.28 24.91
N PRO A 227 10.06 10.71 23.74
CA PRO A 227 11.45 10.43 23.44
C PRO A 227 12.23 11.75 23.34
N THR A 228 13.42 11.75 23.92
CA THR A 228 14.23 12.95 24.12
C THR A 228 14.76 13.55 22.82
N GLU A 229 14.88 12.77 21.75
CA GLU A 229 15.22 13.23 20.39
C GLU A 229 14.77 12.14 19.39
N ALA A 230 14.16 12.53 18.28
CA ALA A 230 13.93 11.62 17.17
C ALA A 230 15.25 11.43 16.41
N VAL A 231 15.92 10.32 16.66
CA VAL A 231 17.17 9.97 16.00
C VAL A 231 16.84 9.03 14.84
N TYR A 232 17.37 9.35 13.68
CA TYR A 232 17.31 8.52 12.49
C TYR A 232 18.55 7.64 12.37
N THR A 233 18.38 6.37 12.02
CA THR A 233 19.49 5.49 11.68
C THR A 233 19.83 5.65 10.21
N ALA A 234 21.00 6.23 9.90
CA ALA A 234 21.46 6.35 8.52
C ALA A 234 21.59 4.98 7.86
N VAL A 235 21.16 4.89 6.60
CA VAL A 235 21.41 3.67 5.80
C VAL A 235 22.91 3.54 5.61
N GLU A 236 23.52 2.51 6.19
CA GLU A 236 24.93 2.21 5.94
C GLU A 236 25.08 1.71 4.50
N ILE A 237 25.71 2.54 3.67
CA ILE A 237 26.04 2.16 2.30
C ILE A 237 27.43 1.52 2.33
N THR A 238 27.47 0.20 2.34
CA THR A 238 28.74 -0.53 2.17
C THR A 238 29.23 -0.36 0.73
N PRO A 239 30.49 0.07 0.52
CA PRO A 239 31.02 0.22 -0.83
C PRO A 239 31.08 -1.14 -1.54
N VAL A 240 30.50 -1.21 -2.72
CA VAL A 240 30.42 -2.41 -3.55
C VAL A 240 31.25 -2.17 -4.80
N ILE A 241 32.48 -2.72 -4.83
CA ILE A 241 33.45 -2.44 -5.90
C ILE A 241 33.46 -3.58 -6.92
N THR A 242 33.33 -4.83 -6.45
CA THR A 242 33.46 -6.02 -7.29
C THR A 242 32.14 -6.80 -7.42
N THR A 243 32.02 -7.61 -8.47
CA THR A 243 30.89 -8.54 -8.62
C THR A 243 30.81 -9.57 -7.48
N ARG A 244 31.94 -9.87 -6.82
CA ARG A 244 31.99 -10.72 -5.64
C ARG A 244 31.29 -10.04 -4.46
N ASP A 245 31.50 -8.74 -4.27
CA ASP A 245 30.86 -7.97 -3.20
C ASP A 245 29.33 -7.94 -3.40
N VAL A 246 28.87 -7.81 -4.66
CA VAL A 246 27.45 -7.93 -5.01
C VAL A 246 26.86 -9.25 -4.53
N VAL A 247 27.51 -10.38 -4.89
CA VAL A 247 27.04 -11.70 -4.47
C VAL A 247 27.06 -11.83 -2.93
N TYR A 248 28.09 -11.31 -2.30
CA TYR A 248 28.24 -11.37 -0.84
C TYR A 248 27.12 -10.62 -0.13
N GLN A 249 26.76 -9.41 -0.57
CA GLN A 249 25.66 -8.61 -0.02
C GLN A 249 24.34 -9.37 -0.09
N PHE A 250 24.02 -10.00 -1.23
CA PHE A 250 22.79 -10.79 -1.35
C PHE A 250 22.83 -12.07 -0.50
N VAL A 251 23.95 -12.78 -0.46
CA VAL A 251 24.11 -14.01 0.34
C VAL A 251 24.03 -13.72 1.83
N GLU A 252 24.54 -12.59 2.29
CA GLU A 252 24.46 -12.17 3.69
C GLU A 252 23.04 -11.74 4.09
N ALA A 253 22.36 -10.96 3.24
CA ALA A 253 21.02 -10.44 3.49
C ALA A 253 19.92 -11.52 3.35
N PHE A 254 20.06 -12.45 2.42
CA PHE A 254 19.04 -13.44 2.09
C PHE A 254 18.53 -14.28 3.27
N PRO A 255 19.39 -14.80 4.19
CA PRO A 255 18.94 -15.51 5.38
C PRO A 255 18.09 -14.66 6.33
N ASP A 256 18.40 -13.38 6.46
CA ASP A 256 17.69 -12.50 7.38
C ASP A 256 16.30 -12.15 6.84
N TYR A 257 16.17 -11.78 5.57
CA TYR A 257 14.85 -11.62 4.92
C TYR A 257 14.07 -12.94 4.87
N THR A 258 14.74 -14.08 4.72
CA THR A 258 14.09 -15.39 4.82
C THR A 258 13.48 -15.61 6.20
N LYS A 259 14.22 -15.35 7.27
CA LYS A 259 13.71 -15.44 8.65
C LYS A 259 12.54 -14.47 8.87
N GLU A 260 12.73 -13.21 8.47
CA GLU A 260 11.71 -12.16 8.61
C GLU A 260 10.40 -12.56 7.94
N VAL A 261 10.43 -12.98 6.67
CA VAL A 261 9.25 -13.41 5.93
C VAL A 261 8.62 -14.67 6.54
N ILE A 262 9.40 -15.65 6.95
CA ILE A 262 8.86 -16.85 7.60
C ILE A 262 8.16 -16.48 8.91
N TYR A 263 8.78 -15.68 9.77
CA TYR A 263 8.18 -15.24 11.02
C TYR A 263 6.91 -14.40 10.80
N SER A 264 6.92 -13.55 9.79
CA SER A 264 5.74 -12.74 9.39
C SER A 264 4.60 -13.61 8.88
N MET A 265 4.88 -14.67 8.12
CA MET A 265 3.86 -15.55 7.55
C MET A 265 3.26 -16.55 8.54
N LEU A 266 4.00 -16.94 9.59
CA LEU A 266 3.53 -17.91 10.57
C LEU A 266 2.18 -17.54 11.22
N PRO A 267 1.97 -16.30 11.69
CA PRO A 267 0.68 -15.92 12.27
C PRO A 267 -0.49 -16.02 11.28
N VAL A 268 -0.25 -15.65 10.01
CA VAL A 268 -1.28 -15.71 8.95
C VAL A 268 -1.64 -17.15 8.60
N ILE A 269 -0.64 -18.04 8.51
CA ILE A 269 -0.85 -19.49 8.36
C ILE A 269 -1.59 -20.04 9.59
N GLY A 270 -1.25 -19.56 10.77
CA GLY A 270 -1.94 -19.89 12.02
C GLY A 270 -3.43 -19.52 11.96
N VAL A 271 -3.76 -18.34 11.43
CA VAL A 271 -5.15 -17.93 11.19
C VAL A 271 -5.86 -18.91 10.25
N LEU A 272 -5.25 -19.34 9.15
CA LEU A 272 -5.85 -20.33 8.24
C LEU A 272 -6.14 -21.65 8.99
N VAL A 273 -5.16 -22.15 9.77
CA VAL A 273 -5.30 -23.41 10.49
C VAL A 273 -6.42 -23.33 11.54
N VAL A 274 -6.42 -22.27 12.36
CA VAL A 274 -7.46 -22.06 13.38
C VAL A 274 -8.84 -21.89 12.72
N PHE A 275 -8.92 -21.08 11.66
CA PHE A 275 -10.17 -20.89 10.92
C PHE A 275 -10.69 -22.20 10.34
N GLN A 276 -9.81 -23.02 9.76
CA GLN A 276 -10.21 -24.31 9.20
C GLN A 276 -10.68 -25.30 10.27
N ILE A 277 -9.98 -25.37 11.41
CA ILE A 277 -10.38 -26.25 12.54
C ILE A 277 -11.74 -25.83 13.10
N LEU A 278 -11.99 -24.53 13.26
CA LEU A 278 -13.23 -24.02 13.84
C LEU A 278 -14.43 -24.10 12.89
N THR A 279 -14.20 -23.98 11.57
CA THR A 279 -15.30 -23.79 10.61
C THR A 279 -15.44 -24.90 9.59
N GLY A 280 -14.39 -25.67 9.32
CA GLY A 280 -14.37 -26.69 8.25
C GLY A 280 -14.67 -26.09 6.86
N ASN A 281 -14.39 -24.81 6.64
CA ASN A 281 -14.87 -24.04 5.48
C ASN A 281 -14.31 -24.50 4.15
N TYR A 282 -13.06 -24.99 4.15
CA TYR A 282 -12.35 -25.33 2.90
C TYR A 282 -12.27 -26.85 2.69
N ARG A 283 -12.49 -27.26 1.44
CA ARG A 283 -12.28 -28.65 1.00
C ARG A 283 -10.77 -28.93 0.85
N LYS A 284 -10.38 -30.21 0.91
CA LYS A 284 -8.98 -30.65 0.81
C LYS A 284 -8.25 -30.05 -0.41
N ARG A 285 -8.89 -30.00 -1.58
CA ARG A 285 -8.29 -29.39 -2.81
C ARG A 285 -8.04 -27.89 -2.65
N GLN A 286 -8.93 -27.17 -2.00
CA GLN A 286 -8.78 -25.72 -1.72
C GLN A 286 -7.62 -25.48 -0.76
N LEU A 287 -7.54 -26.28 0.33
CA LEU A 287 -6.43 -26.19 1.29
C LEU A 287 -5.07 -26.43 0.62
N ILE A 288 -4.97 -27.46 -0.23
CA ILE A 288 -3.73 -27.72 -0.99
C ILE A 288 -3.38 -26.53 -1.88
N ARG A 289 -4.36 -25.95 -2.60
CA ARG A 289 -4.14 -24.76 -3.44
C ARG A 289 -3.69 -23.57 -2.63
N MET A 290 -4.31 -23.31 -1.48
CA MET A 290 -3.94 -22.22 -0.57
C MET A 290 -2.54 -22.44 0.02
N SER A 291 -2.18 -23.68 0.41
CA SER A 291 -0.83 -24.01 0.92
C SER A 291 0.25 -23.76 -0.15
N ILE A 292 -0.01 -24.13 -1.41
CA ILE A 292 0.89 -23.81 -2.53
C ILE A 292 0.97 -22.29 -2.72
N GLY A 293 -0.15 -21.58 -2.59
CA GLY A 293 -0.20 -20.12 -2.63
C GLY A 293 0.67 -19.49 -1.55
N PHE A 294 0.61 -19.97 -0.31
CA PHE A 294 1.47 -19.50 0.77
C PHE A 294 2.97 -19.73 0.48
N VAL A 295 3.34 -20.86 -0.11
CA VAL A 295 4.73 -21.11 -0.52
C VAL A 295 5.15 -20.09 -1.58
N TYR A 296 4.31 -19.81 -2.57
CA TYR A 296 4.60 -18.79 -3.59
C TYR A 296 4.69 -17.39 -2.97
N THR A 297 3.81 -17.04 -2.04
CA THR A 297 3.87 -15.76 -1.29
C THR A 297 5.19 -15.62 -0.53
N ILE A 298 5.61 -16.66 0.18
CA ILE A 298 6.87 -16.67 0.95
C ILE A 298 8.07 -16.49 0.01
N ILE A 299 8.18 -17.29 -1.05
CA ILE A 299 9.26 -17.18 -2.02
C ILE A 299 9.25 -15.79 -2.66
N GLY A 300 8.07 -15.33 -3.07
CA GLY A 300 7.89 -14.02 -3.68
C GLY A 300 8.33 -12.87 -2.78
N LEU A 301 7.92 -12.86 -1.52
CA LEU A 301 8.30 -11.82 -0.55
C LEU A 301 9.80 -11.85 -0.23
N ILE A 302 10.41 -13.03 -0.06
CA ILE A 302 11.85 -13.13 0.19
C ILE A 302 12.64 -12.50 -0.95
N LEU A 303 12.33 -12.88 -2.21
CA LEU A 303 13.00 -12.33 -3.38
C LEU A 303 12.75 -10.83 -3.54
N PHE A 304 11.49 -10.42 -3.36
CA PHE A 304 11.07 -9.03 -3.49
C PHE A 304 11.78 -8.14 -2.45
N LEU A 305 11.69 -8.47 -1.15
CA LEU A 305 12.29 -7.68 -0.08
C LEU A 305 13.82 -7.65 -0.15
N THR A 306 14.43 -8.78 -0.48
CA THR A 306 15.89 -8.82 -0.71
C THR A 306 16.28 -7.91 -1.87
N GLY A 307 15.52 -7.97 -3.00
CA GLY A 307 15.78 -7.13 -4.17
C GLY A 307 15.63 -5.63 -3.88
N VAL A 308 14.58 -5.26 -3.16
CA VAL A 308 14.27 -3.86 -2.84
C VAL A 308 15.26 -3.29 -1.83
N ASN A 309 15.47 -3.97 -0.71
CA ASN A 309 16.31 -3.44 0.37
C ASN A 309 17.79 -3.44 0.04
N VAL A 310 18.29 -4.50 -0.60
CA VAL A 310 19.71 -4.62 -0.95
C VAL A 310 20.04 -3.84 -2.24
N GLY A 311 19.13 -3.86 -3.23
CA GLY A 311 19.37 -3.26 -4.54
C GLY A 311 18.89 -1.82 -4.68
N PHE A 312 17.65 -1.53 -4.29
CA PHE A 312 17.01 -0.24 -4.54
C PHE A 312 17.27 0.81 -3.46
N ALA A 313 17.22 0.45 -2.18
CA ALA A 313 17.34 1.41 -1.07
C ALA A 313 18.68 2.17 -1.07
N PRO A 314 19.85 1.53 -1.23
CA PRO A 314 21.12 2.24 -1.32
C PRO A 314 21.20 3.18 -2.51
N VAL A 315 20.68 2.75 -3.67
CA VAL A 315 20.68 3.53 -4.90
C VAL A 315 19.74 4.73 -4.79
N GLY A 316 18.56 4.55 -4.15
CA GLY A 316 17.67 5.67 -3.84
C GLY A 316 18.39 6.75 -3.03
N ASN A 317 19.06 6.35 -1.95
CA ASN A 317 19.81 7.28 -1.10
C ASN A 317 20.94 8.00 -1.86
N LEU A 318 21.76 7.26 -2.61
CA LEU A 318 22.84 7.82 -3.42
C LEU A 318 22.34 8.80 -4.50
N LEU A 319 21.23 8.48 -5.17
CA LEU A 319 20.59 9.38 -6.13
C LEU A 319 20.12 10.68 -5.46
N GLY A 320 19.47 10.56 -4.30
CA GLY A 320 19.02 11.71 -3.53
C GLY A 320 20.18 12.61 -3.13
N THR A 321 21.25 12.03 -2.57
CA THR A 321 22.46 12.75 -2.18
C THR A 321 23.11 13.42 -3.37
N GLY A 322 23.39 12.68 -4.44
CA GLY A 322 24.11 13.23 -5.60
C GLY A 322 23.33 14.30 -6.36
N LEU A 323 22.01 14.17 -6.46
CA LEU A 323 21.17 15.20 -7.06
C LEU A 323 21.11 16.48 -6.20
N ALA A 324 21.04 16.33 -4.87
CA ALA A 324 20.97 17.45 -3.94
C ALA A 324 22.31 18.20 -3.81
N GLU A 325 23.45 17.51 -3.91
CA GLU A 325 24.79 18.12 -3.94
C GLU A 325 25.10 18.80 -5.27
N SER A 326 24.36 18.48 -6.34
CA SER A 326 24.58 19.06 -7.65
C SER A 326 24.27 20.55 -7.69
N THR A 327 24.90 21.29 -8.61
CA THR A 327 24.59 22.71 -8.86
C THR A 327 23.13 22.97 -9.22
N PHE A 328 22.44 21.92 -9.68
CA PHE A 328 21.04 21.96 -10.11
C PHE A 328 20.13 21.12 -9.19
N GLN A 329 20.22 21.32 -7.87
CA GLN A 329 19.42 20.56 -6.87
C GLN A 329 17.90 20.52 -7.18
N TRP A 330 17.35 21.54 -7.86
CA TRP A 330 15.95 21.58 -8.29
C TRP A 330 15.60 20.54 -9.35
N LEU A 331 16.58 19.84 -9.96
CA LEU A 331 16.32 18.67 -10.82
C LEU A 331 15.68 17.51 -10.05
N LEU A 332 15.80 17.48 -8.72
CA LEU A 332 15.03 16.53 -7.87
C LEU A 332 13.53 16.59 -8.16
N VAL A 333 12.98 17.76 -8.48
CA VAL A 333 11.53 17.91 -8.72
C VAL A 333 11.10 17.26 -10.04
N PRO A 334 11.63 17.61 -11.23
CA PRO A 334 11.23 16.95 -12.48
C PRO A 334 11.62 15.46 -12.53
N ILE A 335 12.74 15.07 -11.92
CA ILE A 335 13.12 13.66 -11.77
C ILE A 335 12.12 12.95 -10.86
N GLY A 336 11.70 13.60 -9.78
CA GLY A 336 10.67 13.10 -8.88
C GLY A 336 9.32 12.85 -9.58
N ILE A 337 8.93 13.67 -10.55
CA ILE A 337 7.73 13.43 -11.38
C ILE A 337 7.86 12.09 -12.10
N VAL A 338 8.96 11.86 -12.76
CA VAL A 338 9.18 10.66 -13.58
C VAL A 338 9.25 9.41 -12.68
N ILE A 339 10.02 9.48 -11.59
CA ILE A 339 10.13 8.40 -10.61
C ILE A 339 8.75 8.11 -10.00
N GLY A 340 8.05 9.12 -9.50
CA GLY A 340 6.74 8.97 -8.86
C GLY A 340 5.69 8.38 -9.79
N TYR A 341 5.72 8.74 -11.08
CA TYR A 341 4.82 8.16 -12.07
C TYR A 341 5.00 6.65 -12.28
N TYR A 342 6.23 6.17 -12.23
CA TYR A 342 6.53 4.75 -12.50
C TYR A 342 6.61 3.90 -11.23
N ILE A 343 6.97 4.47 -10.07
CA ILE A 343 7.22 3.71 -8.86
C ILE A 343 5.95 3.01 -8.32
N VAL A 344 4.81 3.68 -8.42
CA VAL A 344 3.53 3.13 -7.98
C VAL A 344 3.10 1.89 -8.77
N LYS A 345 3.55 1.78 -10.03
CA LYS A 345 3.30 0.59 -10.86
C LYS A 345 4.11 -0.61 -10.41
N ALA A 346 5.27 -0.37 -9.82
CA ALA A 346 6.13 -1.41 -9.24
C ALA A 346 5.68 -1.84 -7.84
N GLU A 347 4.57 -1.28 -7.33
CA GLU A 347 4.01 -1.63 -6.04
C GLU A 347 3.13 -2.89 -6.15
N PRO A 348 3.49 -4.01 -5.48
CA PRO A 348 2.74 -5.26 -5.61
C PRO A 348 1.27 -5.14 -5.20
N ALA A 349 1.01 -4.42 -4.12
CA ALA A 349 -0.33 -4.23 -3.58
C ALA A 349 -1.24 -3.43 -4.53
N VAL A 350 -0.68 -2.49 -5.30
CA VAL A 350 -1.42 -1.70 -6.30
C VAL A 350 -1.93 -2.59 -7.43
N GLN A 351 -1.16 -3.60 -7.84
CA GLN A 351 -1.60 -4.52 -8.89
C GLN A 351 -2.80 -5.36 -8.41
N VAL A 352 -2.75 -5.83 -7.16
CA VAL A 352 -3.86 -6.56 -6.53
C VAL A 352 -5.11 -5.67 -6.41
N LEU A 353 -4.95 -4.41 -5.96
CA LEU A 353 -6.06 -3.46 -5.87
C LEU A 353 -6.70 -3.23 -7.24
N ASN A 354 -5.90 -2.95 -8.26
CA ASN A 354 -6.40 -2.66 -9.60
C ASN A 354 -7.18 -3.84 -10.20
N GLU A 355 -6.73 -5.08 -9.96
CA GLU A 355 -7.42 -6.29 -10.35
C GLU A 355 -8.77 -6.42 -9.65
N GLN A 356 -8.80 -6.22 -8.34
CA GLN A 356 -10.04 -6.30 -7.57
C GLN A 356 -11.02 -5.19 -7.89
N VAL A 357 -10.56 -3.96 -8.18
CA VAL A 357 -11.41 -2.86 -8.63
C VAL A 357 -12.03 -3.17 -9.99
N GLU A 358 -11.25 -3.68 -10.94
CA GLU A 358 -11.76 -4.07 -12.26
C GLU A 358 -12.82 -5.16 -12.14
N ASP A 359 -12.56 -6.20 -11.36
CA ASP A 359 -13.48 -7.33 -11.14
C ASP A 359 -14.79 -6.88 -10.46
N LEU A 360 -14.70 -6.08 -9.38
CA LEU A 360 -15.87 -5.61 -8.62
C LEU A 360 -16.71 -4.58 -9.38
N THR A 361 -16.09 -3.80 -10.26
CA THR A 361 -16.80 -2.81 -11.10
C THR A 361 -17.29 -3.41 -12.42
N GLY A 362 -17.11 -4.72 -12.64
CA GLY A 362 -17.47 -5.37 -13.90
C GLY A 362 -16.72 -4.80 -15.12
N GLY A 363 -15.49 -4.32 -14.92
CA GLY A 363 -14.67 -3.69 -15.97
C GLY A 363 -14.99 -2.20 -16.22
N ALA A 364 -15.95 -1.61 -15.52
CA ALA A 364 -16.29 -0.18 -15.66
C ALA A 364 -15.10 0.73 -15.33
N VAL A 365 -14.31 0.33 -14.35
CA VAL A 365 -13.01 0.95 -14.02
C VAL A 365 -11.90 -0.03 -14.38
N SER A 366 -11.26 0.17 -15.53
CA SER A 366 -10.20 -0.73 -15.98
C SER A 366 -8.90 -0.51 -15.22
N ARG A 367 -8.08 -1.56 -15.07
CA ARG A 367 -6.72 -1.50 -14.48
C ARG A 367 -5.87 -0.37 -15.08
N ARG A 368 -5.98 -0.15 -16.40
CA ARG A 368 -5.21 0.90 -17.08
C ARG A 368 -5.58 2.30 -16.61
N ILE A 369 -6.87 2.57 -16.44
CA ILE A 369 -7.36 3.87 -15.96
C ILE A 369 -6.93 4.10 -14.51
N MET A 370 -7.07 3.09 -13.65
CA MET A 370 -6.59 3.13 -12.27
C MET A 370 -5.08 3.38 -12.20
N ASN A 371 -4.28 2.63 -12.96
CA ASN A 371 -2.84 2.81 -13.01
C ASN A 371 -2.42 4.22 -13.43
N VAL A 372 -3.12 4.83 -14.39
CA VAL A 372 -2.83 6.22 -14.82
C VAL A 372 -3.20 7.22 -13.72
N ALA A 373 -4.39 7.09 -13.12
CA ALA A 373 -4.82 7.97 -12.05
C ALA A 373 -3.87 7.93 -10.85
N LEU A 374 -3.50 6.72 -10.41
CA LEU A 374 -2.54 6.52 -9.32
C LEU A 374 -1.15 7.07 -9.68
N SER A 375 -0.66 6.79 -10.89
CA SER A 375 0.65 7.29 -11.35
C SER A 375 0.73 8.81 -11.38
N VAL A 376 -0.30 9.48 -11.90
CA VAL A 376 -0.36 10.96 -11.93
C VAL A 376 -0.46 11.52 -10.51
N GLY A 377 -1.29 10.92 -9.66
CA GLY A 377 -1.41 11.32 -8.25
C GLY A 377 -0.08 11.21 -7.52
N VAL A 378 0.56 10.04 -7.58
CA VAL A 378 1.84 9.80 -6.90
C VAL A 378 2.96 10.66 -7.48
N ALA A 379 2.99 10.91 -8.79
CA ALA A 379 3.94 11.88 -9.37
C ALA A 379 3.80 13.27 -8.73
N GLY A 380 2.56 13.75 -8.55
CA GLY A 380 2.27 15.02 -7.86
C GLY A 380 2.71 15.00 -6.39
N ALA A 381 2.49 13.88 -5.69
CA ALA A 381 2.95 13.71 -4.30
C ALA A 381 4.47 13.78 -4.18
N VAL A 382 5.20 13.11 -5.07
CA VAL A 382 6.67 13.13 -5.08
C VAL A 382 7.21 14.52 -5.39
N VAL A 383 6.57 15.29 -6.27
CA VAL A 383 6.89 16.72 -6.48
C VAL A 383 6.81 17.49 -5.17
N LEU A 384 5.66 17.38 -4.47
CA LEU A 384 5.46 18.07 -3.19
C LEU A 384 6.46 17.62 -2.12
N ALA A 385 6.79 16.32 -2.09
CA ALA A 385 7.80 15.79 -1.20
C ALA A 385 9.20 16.34 -1.51
N MET A 386 9.61 16.38 -2.78
CA MET A 386 10.93 16.93 -3.19
C MET A 386 11.02 18.44 -2.93
N VAL A 387 9.95 19.19 -3.24
CA VAL A 387 9.88 20.60 -2.88
C VAL A 387 10.00 20.81 -1.37
N ARG A 388 9.33 19.95 -0.59
CA ARG A 388 9.40 20.00 0.87
C ARG A 388 10.81 19.72 1.39
N VAL A 389 11.48 18.69 0.86
CA VAL A 389 12.87 18.38 1.21
C VAL A 389 13.78 19.59 0.91
N LEU A 390 13.64 20.20 -0.27
CA LEU A 390 14.50 21.33 -0.69
C LEU A 390 14.23 22.64 0.07
N THR A 391 13.03 22.83 0.61
CA THR A 391 12.60 24.10 1.22
C THR A 391 12.39 24.04 2.73
N GLY A 392 12.35 22.83 3.32
CA GLY A 392 12.04 22.64 4.75
C GLY A 392 10.59 22.99 5.14
N ILE A 393 9.65 23.03 4.18
CA ILE A 393 8.24 23.33 4.45
C ILE A 393 7.65 22.25 5.36
N ASN A 394 6.99 22.69 6.45
CA ASN A 394 6.35 21.78 7.39
C ASN A 394 5.25 20.96 6.70
N ILE A 395 5.17 19.67 7.02
CA ILE A 395 4.24 18.70 6.45
C ILE A 395 2.77 19.14 6.54
N TYR A 396 2.38 19.86 7.58
CA TYR A 396 1.01 20.33 7.79
C TYR A 396 0.50 21.23 6.66
N TRP A 397 1.38 22.00 6.01
CA TRP A 397 1.01 22.86 4.88
C TRP A 397 0.57 22.10 3.64
N VAL A 398 0.91 20.82 3.56
CA VAL A 398 0.52 19.96 2.43
C VAL A 398 -0.59 18.99 2.85
N VAL A 399 -0.41 18.34 4.01
CA VAL A 399 -1.31 17.26 4.45
C VAL A 399 -2.69 17.80 4.81
N ILE A 400 -2.78 18.91 5.56
CA ILE A 400 -4.09 19.47 5.96
C ILE A 400 -4.91 19.92 4.75
N PRO A 401 -4.42 20.76 3.82
CA PRO A 401 -5.17 21.12 2.64
C PRO A 401 -5.52 19.91 1.76
N GLY A 402 -4.59 18.96 1.62
CA GLY A 402 -4.80 17.75 0.84
C GLY A 402 -5.97 16.90 1.37
N TYR A 403 -6.03 16.64 2.68
CA TYR A 403 -7.15 15.91 3.27
C TYR A 403 -8.45 16.71 3.24
N ILE A 404 -8.40 18.04 3.39
CA ILE A 404 -9.59 18.89 3.22
C ILE A 404 -10.15 18.73 1.80
N ILE A 405 -9.30 18.77 0.77
CA ILE A 405 -9.71 18.55 -0.62
C ILE A 405 -10.27 17.15 -0.80
N ALA A 406 -9.60 16.11 -0.31
CA ALA A 406 -10.04 14.72 -0.43
C ALA A 406 -11.41 14.50 0.25
N LEU A 407 -11.61 15.04 1.45
CA LEU A 407 -12.87 14.96 2.17
C LEU A 407 -13.99 15.79 1.51
N ALA A 408 -13.66 16.95 0.97
CA ALA A 408 -14.62 17.76 0.20
C ALA A 408 -15.07 17.03 -1.06
N LEU A 409 -14.14 16.45 -1.83
CA LEU A 409 -14.44 15.65 -3.02
C LEU A 409 -15.34 14.46 -2.71
N SER A 410 -15.22 13.85 -1.52
CA SER A 410 -16.04 12.70 -1.12
C SER A 410 -17.54 12.97 -1.06
N HIS A 411 -17.96 14.23 -1.12
CA HIS A 411 -19.38 14.64 -1.19
C HIS A 411 -19.91 14.70 -2.62
N PHE A 412 -19.03 14.81 -3.60
CA PHE A 412 -19.38 15.00 -5.03
C PHE A 412 -19.14 13.74 -5.87
N VAL A 413 -18.69 12.64 -5.26
CA VAL A 413 -18.28 11.42 -5.96
C VAL A 413 -19.15 10.25 -5.49
N PRO A 414 -19.52 9.29 -6.38
CA PRO A 414 -20.23 8.08 -5.98
C PRO A 414 -19.51 7.34 -4.84
N LYS A 415 -20.29 6.77 -3.91
CA LYS A 415 -19.79 6.12 -2.68
C LYS A 415 -18.70 5.07 -2.96
N VAL A 416 -18.82 4.32 -4.06
CA VAL A 416 -17.83 3.29 -4.46
C VAL A 416 -16.48 3.92 -4.73
N PHE A 417 -16.44 5.03 -5.49
CA PHE A 417 -15.18 5.74 -5.78
C PHE A 417 -14.54 6.36 -4.55
N VAL A 418 -15.34 6.79 -3.56
CA VAL A 418 -14.80 7.24 -2.28
C VAL A 418 -14.07 6.10 -1.59
N GLY A 419 -14.68 4.93 -1.51
CA GLY A 419 -14.05 3.74 -0.92
C GLY A 419 -12.77 3.34 -1.66
N ILE A 420 -12.82 3.24 -2.98
CA ILE A 420 -11.65 2.92 -3.83
C ILE A 420 -10.54 3.95 -3.64
N ALA A 421 -10.87 5.24 -3.64
CA ALA A 421 -9.89 6.31 -3.51
C ALA A 421 -9.14 6.23 -2.17
N PHE A 422 -9.89 6.13 -1.07
CA PHE A 422 -9.29 6.09 0.26
C PHE A 422 -8.52 4.79 0.52
N ASP A 423 -8.98 3.65 0.00
CA ASP A 423 -8.21 2.40 0.04
C ASP A 423 -6.94 2.49 -0.81
N SER A 424 -7.01 3.13 -1.99
CA SER A 424 -5.86 3.32 -2.88
C SER A 424 -4.72 4.09 -2.23
N GLY A 425 -5.02 5.01 -1.32
CA GLY A 425 -4.02 5.78 -0.58
C GLY A 425 -3.10 4.87 0.24
N GLY A 426 -3.68 3.99 1.04
CA GLY A 426 -2.90 3.02 1.80
C GLY A 426 -2.12 2.06 0.92
N VAL A 427 -2.72 1.65 -0.20
CA VAL A 427 -2.11 0.66 -1.11
C VAL A 427 -0.94 1.24 -1.92
N ALA A 428 -0.97 2.52 -2.28
CA ALA A 428 0.06 3.15 -3.11
C ALA A 428 1.36 3.45 -2.35
N SER A 429 1.35 3.41 -1.02
CA SER A 429 2.45 3.79 -0.15
C SER A 429 3.20 2.60 0.46
N GLY A 430 3.34 1.51 -0.27
CA GLY A 430 3.98 0.26 0.18
C GLY A 430 5.51 0.22 0.04
N PRO A 431 6.09 -1.00 -0.14
CA PRO A 431 7.54 -1.25 -0.09
C PRO A 431 8.39 -0.36 -1.00
N MET A 432 7.94 -0.10 -2.23
CA MET A 432 8.73 0.72 -3.16
C MET A 432 8.82 2.17 -2.70
N THR A 433 7.80 2.68 -2.03
CA THR A 433 7.80 4.02 -1.45
C THR A 433 8.70 4.09 -0.23
N SER A 434 8.61 3.12 0.68
CA SER A 434 9.38 3.09 1.94
C SER A 434 10.86 2.75 1.73
N THR A 435 11.20 1.96 0.71
CA THR A 435 12.57 1.46 0.50
C THR A 435 13.33 2.11 -0.66
N PHE A 436 12.67 2.92 -1.50
CA PHE A 436 13.34 3.67 -2.56
C PHE A 436 13.07 5.19 -2.47
N LEU A 437 11.79 5.62 -2.43
CA LEU A 437 11.48 7.06 -2.38
C LEU A 437 11.88 7.70 -1.04
N LEU A 438 11.63 7.02 0.08
CA LEU A 438 12.03 7.56 1.38
C LEU A 438 13.55 7.65 1.50
N PRO A 439 14.38 6.63 1.19
CA PRO A 439 15.83 6.78 1.11
C PRO A 439 16.31 7.87 0.17
N LEU A 440 15.66 8.07 -0.99
CA LEU A 440 15.98 9.17 -1.91
C LEU A 440 15.75 10.53 -1.24
N ALA A 441 14.62 10.72 -0.56
CA ALA A 441 14.34 11.94 0.20
C ALA A 441 15.31 12.15 1.37
N MET A 442 15.70 11.07 2.04
CA MET A 442 16.64 11.09 3.16
C MET A 442 18.05 11.49 2.70
N GLY A 443 18.53 10.87 1.61
CA GLY A 443 19.81 11.25 1.01
C GLY A 443 19.84 12.71 0.58
N ALA A 444 18.77 13.19 -0.04
CA ALA A 444 18.65 14.59 -0.43
C ALA A 444 18.62 15.53 0.79
N SER A 445 17.82 15.22 1.82
CA SER A 445 17.76 16.03 3.05
C SER A 445 19.09 16.08 3.77
N THR A 446 19.80 14.97 3.88
CA THR A 446 21.13 14.91 4.48
C THR A 446 22.14 15.77 3.71
N ALA A 447 22.14 15.70 2.37
CA ALA A 447 23.07 16.42 1.52
C ALA A 447 22.93 17.95 1.59
N ILE A 448 21.70 18.44 1.73
CA ILE A 448 21.45 19.89 1.91
C ILE A 448 21.58 20.37 3.37
N GLY A 449 21.91 19.48 4.32
CA GLY A 449 22.02 19.80 5.74
C GLY A 449 20.66 20.00 6.44
N GLY A 450 19.59 19.46 5.89
CA GLY A 450 18.23 19.49 6.47
C GLY A 450 18.06 18.49 7.61
N ASN A 451 16.92 18.55 8.28
CA ASN A 451 16.55 17.58 9.28
C ASN A 451 15.77 16.42 8.63
N VAL A 452 16.42 15.25 8.54
CA VAL A 452 15.84 14.06 7.88
C VAL A 452 14.47 13.71 8.47
N VAL A 453 14.28 13.80 9.79
CA VAL A 453 13.02 13.42 10.45
C VAL A 453 11.87 14.35 10.10
N THR A 454 12.14 15.65 9.99
CA THR A 454 11.10 16.63 9.65
C THR A 454 10.92 16.84 8.17
N ASP A 455 11.97 16.64 7.35
CA ASP A 455 11.98 17.04 5.95
C ASP A 455 11.80 15.85 4.99
N ALA A 456 12.40 14.69 5.28
CA ALA A 456 12.28 13.49 4.45
C ALA A 456 11.09 12.61 4.84
N PHE A 457 10.89 12.33 6.15
CA PHE A 457 9.69 11.61 6.59
C PHE A 457 8.43 12.40 6.24
N GLY A 458 7.34 11.69 6.01
CA GLY A 458 6.09 12.23 5.47
C GLY A 458 5.95 12.06 3.95
N ILE A 459 6.99 11.56 3.25
CA ILE A 459 6.86 11.25 1.81
C ILE A 459 5.88 10.10 1.59
N VAL A 460 5.88 9.08 2.45
CA VAL A 460 4.93 7.97 2.40
C VAL A 460 3.52 8.48 2.60
N ALA A 461 3.32 9.39 3.54
CA ALA A 461 2.04 10.06 3.78
C ALA A 461 1.54 10.88 2.57
N LEU A 462 2.43 11.59 1.89
CA LEU A 462 2.07 12.35 0.69
C LEU A 462 1.69 11.41 -0.47
N VAL A 463 2.43 10.31 -0.64
CA VAL A 463 2.12 9.27 -1.61
C VAL A 463 0.77 8.61 -1.29
N ALA A 464 0.45 8.41 -0.01
CA ALA A 464 -0.84 7.90 0.42
C ALA A 464 -1.99 8.91 0.19
N LEU A 465 -1.74 10.21 0.33
CA LEU A 465 -2.74 11.26 0.16
C LEU A 465 -3.15 11.48 -1.31
N ALA A 466 -2.20 11.39 -2.23
CA ALA A 466 -2.43 11.74 -3.62
C ALA A 466 -3.48 10.87 -4.34
N PRO A 467 -3.52 9.54 -4.16
CA PRO A 467 -4.56 8.70 -4.71
C PRO A 467 -5.97 9.09 -4.24
N LEU A 468 -6.12 9.57 -3.00
CA LEU A 468 -7.40 10.02 -2.47
C LEU A 468 -8.02 11.10 -3.36
N ILE A 469 -7.21 11.99 -3.87
CA ILE A 469 -7.64 13.09 -4.75
C ILE A 469 -7.75 12.60 -6.20
N ALA A 470 -6.72 11.92 -6.71
CA ALA A 470 -6.65 11.51 -8.11
C ALA A 470 -7.76 10.53 -8.52
N VAL A 471 -8.06 9.54 -7.67
CA VAL A 471 -9.12 8.55 -7.94
C VAL A 471 -10.51 9.16 -7.78
N GLN A 472 -10.69 10.09 -6.84
CA GLN A 472 -11.97 10.82 -6.74
C GLN A 472 -12.21 11.74 -7.93
N LEU A 473 -11.18 12.45 -8.42
CA LEU A 473 -11.29 13.25 -9.65
C LEU A 473 -11.64 12.37 -10.85
N MET A 474 -11.04 11.18 -10.94
CA MET A 474 -11.43 10.19 -11.95
C MET A 474 -12.90 9.79 -11.80
N GLY A 475 -13.40 9.59 -10.58
CA GLY A 475 -14.80 9.29 -10.29
C GLY A 475 -15.76 10.39 -10.77
N VAL A 476 -15.43 11.66 -10.54
CA VAL A 476 -16.18 12.81 -11.07
C VAL A 476 -16.23 12.79 -12.60
N MET A 477 -15.11 12.53 -13.25
CA MET A 477 -15.04 12.46 -14.72
C MET A 477 -15.85 11.28 -15.26
N TYR A 478 -15.90 10.17 -14.53
CA TYR A 478 -16.68 8.99 -14.90
C TYR A 478 -18.17 9.28 -14.82
N GLU A 479 -18.65 9.91 -13.76
CA GLU A 479 -20.05 10.27 -13.58
C GLU A 479 -20.55 11.24 -14.66
N HIS A 480 -19.72 12.22 -15.05
CA HIS A 480 -20.05 13.15 -16.15
C HIS A 480 -20.16 12.43 -17.51
N ARG A 481 -19.39 11.38 -17.75
CA ARG A 481 -19.46 10.59 -18.99
C ARG A 481 -20.62 9.60 -18.97
N SER A 482 -20.91 8.96 -17.85
CA SER A 482 -22.01 8.00 -17.72
C SER A 482 -23.38 8.68 -17.69
N GLY A 483 -23.50 9.91 -17.22
CA GLY A 483 -24.71 10.72 -17.30
C GLY A 483 -25.17 11.04 -18.74
N THR A 484 -24.31 10.83 -19.72
CA THR A 484 -24.64 11.00 -21.16
C THR A 484 -25.07 9.68 -21.84
N VAL A 485 -24.81 8.53 -21.21
CA VAL A 485 -25.10 7.19 -21.78
C VAL A 485 -26.46 6.59 -21.38
N PRO A 486 -27.03 6.85 -20.18
CA PRO A 486 -28.31 6.26 -19.78
C PRO A 486 -29.52 6.71 -20.63
N GLN A 487 -29.50 7.93 -21.17
CA GLN A 487 -30.63 8.40 -22.05
C GLN A 487 -30.69 7.62 -23.37
N LEU A 488 -29.57 7.19 -23.92
CA LEU A 488 -29.52 6.37 -25.14
C LEU A 488 -29.88 4.89 -24.89
N ALA A 489 -29.65 4.37 -23.69
CA ALA A 489 -29.99 2.99 -23.34
C ALA A 489 -31.50 2.86 -22.97
N GLU A 490 -32.10 3.89 -22.38
CA GLU A 490 -33.52 3.94 -22.07
C GLU A 490 -34.36 4.09 -23.38
N GLU A 491 -33.93 4.89 -24.34
CA GLU A 491 -34.53 5.01 -25.65
C GLU A 491 -34.45 3.74 -26.51
N LEU A 492 -33.42 2.90 -26.30
CA LEU A 492 -33.24 1.62 -27.00
C LEU A 492 -33.96 0.44 -26.32
N SER A 493 -34.35 0.55 -25.05
CA SER A 493 -35.04 -0.52 -24.32
C SER A 493 -36.55 -0.53 -24.51
N ASP A 494 -37.15 0.57 -24.96
CA ASP A 494 -38.57 0.64 -25.17
C ASP A 494 -39.04 0.04 -26.52
N ASP A 495 -38.10 -0.29 -27.43
CA ASP A 495 -38.46 -0.77 -28.78
C ASP A 495 -38.15 -2.27 -29.04
N ILE A 496 -37.72 -3.06 -28.06
CA ILE A 496 -37.52 -4.49 -28.25
C ILE A 496 -38.37 -5.30 -27.26
N VAL A 497 -39.64 -5.49 -27.62
CA VAL A 497 -40.42 -6.59 -27.07
C VAL A 497 -40.08 -7.86 -27.87
N VAL A 498 -39.29 -8.74 -27.28
CA VAL A 498 -39.07 -10.08 -27.83
C VAL A 498 -40.19 -10.97 -27.32
N GLU A 499 -41.22 -11.21 -28.16
CA GLU A 499 -42.16 -12.29 -27.94
C GLU A 499 -41.48 -13.62 -28.11
N PHE A 500 -41.38 -14.37 -27.01
CA PHE A 500 -40.98 -15.79 -27.07
C PHE A 500 -42.24 -16.60 -27.44
N GLU A 501 -42.31 -17.14 -28.66
CA GLU A 501 -43.26 -18.19 -28.97
C GLU A 501 -42.86 -19.46 -28.23
N GLU A 502 -43.77 -19.95 -27.39
CA GLU A 502 -43.70 -21.29 -26.81
C GLU A 502 -43.94 -22.32 -27.94
N GLU A 503 -42.91 -22.99 -28.43
CA GLU A 503 -43.10 -24.25 -29.17
C GLU A 503 -43.55 -25.34 -28.18
N LYS A 504 -44.79 -25.73 -28.34
CA LYS A 504 -45.34 -26.97 -27.77
C LYS A 504 -44.92 -28.11 -28.70
N GLU A 505 -44.10 -29.03 -28.16
CA GLU A 505 -44.23 -30.49 -28.42
C GLU A 505 -43.56 -31.27 -27.27
#